data_f72087437b69153a508ab1fc65ec663f
#
_entry.id   f72087437b69153a508ab1fc65ec663f
#
_cell.length_a   1.000
_cell.length_b   1.000
_cell.length_c   1.000
_cell.angle_alpha   90.00
_cell.angle_beta   90.00
_cell.angle_gamma   90.00
#
_symmetry.space_group_name_H-M   'P 1'
#
loop_
_entity.id
_entity.type
_entity.pdbx_description
1 polymer ?
#
loop_
_entity_poly.entity_id
_entity_poly.type
_entity_poly.pdbx_seq_one_letter_code
_entity_poly.pdbx_strand_id
1 'polypeptide(L)'
;MTETVLIAGTASHAGKSTLAAGLCRLLADRGVSVAPYKAQNMSNNARVALTPGGGWGEIGVSQYVQARAARVPATTAMNPVLLKPRGDGESQLVVDGEAVANASAGDYYESHWEDARAAAVAAHRRLAADHDVIVAEGAGSIAEINLHDRDLANVECARFADARILIAVDIERGGAFASLYGTLELLPDDVREQVAGAVITKFRGDPSLLEPGIEAIEERTGVPIVGVVPYDDPGLPAEDSLSLPKTGGRDGADGAGRAGGDGAESDRVFGADDGVPDAETVRVAVPRLPRISNFTDLEPLAREPGVRVVYVSLDATLGGSDALDGYDAVVLPGSKNTVDDLLALRDAGFDEAIRAFDGPIVGLCGGYQLLGERLTGADVEGTGSASTVEGVGVLPIETHFTTDKRVERVTRAIDGAGPIAGASGTATGYEIHMGRSTATGAVKRPLGPESAATDRVLGTYLHGLFENDGVRHAFIMAAFDAAGRQSPAAAETDGNDGGRSSYDRAAHLVADHVDLAAVDLDL
;
A
#
# COMPACT_ATOMS: atom_id res chain seq x y z
N MET A 1 10.46 -22.07 22.85
CA MET A 1 9.45 -22.31 21.76
C MET A 1 9.10 -20.92 21.24
N THR A 2 8.99 -20.76 19.95
CA THR A 2 8.60 -19.49 19.33
C THR A 2 7.18 -19.14 19.77
N GLU A 3 6.97 -17.92 20.20
CA GLU A 3 5.64 -17.41 20.52
C GLU A 3 5.01 -16.74 19.30
N THR A 4 3.71 -16.95 19.08
CA THR A 4 2.96 -16.25 18.03
C THR A 4 1.89 -15.36 18.66
N VAL A 5 1.91 -14.07 18.29
CA VAL A 5 0.90 -13.08 18.68
C VAL A 5 0.12 -12.71 17.44
N LEU A 6 -1.18 -12.99 17.43
CA LEU A 6 -2.08 -12.62 16.34
C LEU A 6 -2.81 -11.31 16.67
N ILE A 7 -2.53 -10.27 15.93
CA ILE A 7 -3.29 -9.02 15.96
C ILE A 7 -4.53 -9.18 15.06
N ALA A 8 -5.62 -9.61 15.64
CA ALA A 8 -6.92 -9.72 14.97
C ALA A 8 -7.73 -8.42 15.10
N GLY A 9 -8.87 -8.33 14.45
CA GLY A 9 -9.72 -7.15 14.53
C GLY A 9 -11.20 -7.46 14.57
N THR A 10 -12.00 -6.53 15.08
CA THR A 10 -13.45 -6.60 14.97
C THR A 10 -13.97 -6.16 13.60
N ALA A 11 -13.12 -5.52 12.79
CA ALA A 11 -13.45 -5.02 11.45
C ALA A 11 -12.19 -4.76 10.63
N SER A 12 -12.36 -4.45 9.34
CA SER A 12 -11.32 -3.82 8.52
C SER A 12 -10.98 -2.43 9.10
N HIS A 13 -9.74 -1.99 8.87
CA HIS A 13 -9.23 -0.68 9.35
C HIS A 13 -9.25 -0.47 10.87
N ALA A 14 -9.37 -1.53 11.66
CA ALA A 14 -9.33 -1.43 13.14
C ALA A 14 -7.92 -1.12 13.72
N GLY A 15 -6.94 -0.75 12.90
CA GLY A 15 -5.58 -0.41 13.36
C GLY A 15 -4.64 -1.61 13.50
N LYS A 16 -5.00 -2.79 13.00
CA LYS A 16 -4.18 -4.02 13.06
C LYS A 16 -2.76 -3.82 12.54
N SER A 17 -2.62 -3.25 11.34
CA SER A 17 -1.31 -3.07 10.67
C SER A 17 -0.40 -2.12 11.44
N THR A 18 -0.96 -1.06 12.04
CA THR A 18 -0.23 -0.12 12.90
C THR A 18 0.26 -0.80 14.17
N LEU A 19 -0.63 -1.56 14.85
CA LEU A 19 -0.27 -2.32 16.04
C LEU A 19 0.79 -3.38 15.74
N ALA A 20 0.64 -4.12 14.64
CA ALA A 20 1.59 -5.15 14.23
C ALA A 20 2.97 -4.55 13.90
N ALA A 21 3.03 -3.47 13.12
CA ALA A 21 4.28 -2.79 12.80
C ALA A 21 4.94 -2.18 14.05
N GLY A 22 4.14 -1.54 14.92
CA GLY A 22 4.61 -0.98 16.19
C GLY A 22 5.18 -2.05 17.11
N LEU A 23 4.50 -3.18 17.25
CA LEU A 23 4.95 -4.32 18.06
C LEU A 23 6.23 -4.95 17.48
N CYS A 24 6.29 -5.17 16.15
CA CYS A 24 7.51 -5.63 15.49
C CYS A 24 8.71 -4.73 15.78
N ARG A 25 8.52 -3.40 15.69
CA ARG A 25 9.58 -2.44 15.94
C ARG A 25 9.99 -2.44 17.41
N LEU A 26 9.03 -2.41 18.32
CA LEU A 26 9.26 -2.38 19.77
C LEU A 26 10.04 -3.62 20.24
N LEU A 27 9.66 -4.82 19.79
CA LEU A 27 10.36 -6.06 20.10
C LEU A 27 11.77 -6.07 19.50
N ALA A 28 11.94 -5.64 18.26
CA ALA A 28 13.26 -5.53 17.63
C ALA A 28 14.18 -4.55 18.38
N ASP A 29 13.66 -3.42 18.88
CA ASP A 29 14.42 -2.43 19.66
C ASP A 29 14.82 -2.97 21.05
N ARG A 30 14.06 -3.92 21.60
CA ARG A 30 14.40 -4.67 22.82
C ARG A 30 15.38 -5.83 22.57
N GLY A 31 15.77 -6.07 21.30
CA GLY A 31 16.70 -7.14 20.92
C GLY A 31 16.06 -8.51 20.74
N VAL A 32 14.73 -8.59 20.70
CA VAL A 32 14.00 -9.83 20.42
C VAL A 32 14.07 -10.15 18.93
N SER A 33 14.35 -11.41 18.58
CA SER A 33 14.29 -11.88 17.21
C SER A 33 12.84 -12.05 16.77
N VAL A 34 12.31 -11.08 16.04
CA VAL A 34 10.90 -11.00 15.64
C VAL A 34 10.71 -11.00 14.13
N ALA A 35 9.69 -11.70 13.65
CA ALA A 35 9.24 -11.63 12.27
C ALA A 35 7.75 -11.34 12.17
N PRO A 36 7.32 -10.51 11.19
CA PRO A 36 5.91 -10.36 10.87
C PRO A 36 5.39 -11.57 10.09
N TYR A 37 4.06 -11.77 10.16
CA TYR A 37 3.40 -12.82 9.41
C TYR A 37 1.96 -12.43 9.07
N LYS A 38 1.48 -12.80 7.91
CA LYS A 38 0.06 -12.73 7.53
C LYS A 38 -0.24 -13.91 6.61
N ALA A 39 -0.97 -14.88 7.11
CA ALA A 39 -1.20 -16.14 6.42
C ALA A 39 -1.80 -15.96 5.02
N GLN A 40 -2.76 -15.03 4.91
CA GLN A 40 -3.35 -14.62 3.64
C GLN A 40 -3.57 -13.11 3.63
N ASN A 41 -3.18 -12.46 2.54
CA ASN A 41 -3.47 -11.06 2.30
C ASN A 41 -4.24 -10.86 0.99
N MET A 42 -5.03 -9.78 0.90
CA MET A 42 -5.67 -9.34 -0.33
C MET A 42 -5.25 -7.89 -0.60
N SER A 43 -4.38 -7.69 -1.59
CA SER A 43 -3.88 -6.36 -1.92
C SER A 43 -3.30 -6.30 -3.33
N ASN A 44 -3.50 -5.19 -4.03
CA ASN A 44 -2.81 -4.86 -5.28
C ASN A 44 -1.46 -4.17 -5.05
N ASN A 45 -1.17 -3.77 -3.80
CA ASN A 45 0.14 -3.25 -3.42
C ASN A 45 1.05 -4.41 -3.02
N ALA A 46 2.00 -4.73 -3.88
CA ALA A 46 2.96 -5.79 -3.65
C ALA A 46 4.40 -5.26 -3.70
N ARG A 47 5.26 -5.90 -2.92
CA ARG A 47 6.71 -5.67 -2.90
C ARG A 47 7.43 -6.96 -3.23
N VAL A 48 8.67 -6.84 -3.69
CA VAL A 48 9.54 -7.98 -3.96
C VAL A 48 10.29 -8.38 -2.71
N ALA A 49 10.25 -9.67 -2.38
CA ALA A 49 10.87 -10.26 -1.21
C ALA A 49 11.64 -11.53 -1.57
N LEU A 50 12.53 -11.98 -0.69
CA LEU A 50 13.30 -13.19 -0.87
C LEU A 50 12.41 -14.44 -0.75
N THR A 51 12.52 -15.37 -1.71
CA THR A 51 11.92 -16.70 -1.59
C THR A 51 12.79 -17.64 -0.78
N PRO A 52 12.26 -18.74 -0.23
CA PRO A 52 13.06 -19.75 0.46
C PRO A 52 14.15 -20.38 -0.41
N GLY A 53 13.97 -20.37 -1.74
CA GLY A 53 14.94 -20.85 -2.71
C GLY A 53 16.05 -19.85 -3.07
N GLY A 54 16.08 -18.66 -2.47
CA GLY A 54 17.07 -17.61 -2.75
C GLY A 54 16.76 -16.76 -4.00
N GLY A 55 15.58 -16.95 -4.61
CA GLY A 55 15.06 -16.10 -5.69
C GLY A 55 14.24 -14.93 -5.15
N TRP A 56 13.47 -14.31 -6.04
CA TRP A 56 12.58 -13.19 -5.73
C TRP A 56 11.12 -13.61 -5.93
N GLY A 57 10.25 -13.19 -5.03
CA GLY A 57 8.80 -13.38 -5.10
C GLY A 57 8.05 -12.15 -4.61
N GLU A 58 6.73 -12.24 -4.63
CA GLU A 58 5.85 -11.13 -4.24
C GLU A 58 5.27 -11.33 -2.83
N ILE A 59 5.19 -10.23 -2.07
CA ILE A 59 4.43 -10.16 -0.81
C ILE A 59 3.61 -8.89 -0.76
N GLY A 60 2.57 -8.85 0.08
CA GLY A 60 1.82 -7.64 0.38
C GLY A 60 2.69 -6.55 1.01
N VAL A 61 2.36 -5.29 0.72
CA VAL A 61 3.14 -4.14 1.23
C VAL A 61 3.16 -4.08 2.76
N SER A 62 2.07 -4.47 3.45
CA SER A 62 2.02 -4.48 4.92
C SER A 62 3.13 -5.31 5.54
N GLN A 63 3.32 -6.54 5.06
CA GLN A 63 4.32 -7.44 5.61
C GLN A 63 5.74 -6.99 5.24
N TYR A 64 5.90 -6.34 4.08
CA TYR A 64 7.16 -5.68 3.75
C TYR A 64 7.48 -4.53 4.72
N VAL A 65 6.48 -3.69 5.05
CA VAL A 65 6.59 -2.58 6.02
C VAL A 65 6.91 -3.12 7.41
N GLN A 66 6.21 -4.17 7.84
CA GLN A 66 6.42 -4.81 9.15
C GLN A 66 7.78 -5.50 9.24
N ALA A 67 8.30 -6.10 8.16
CA ALA A 67 9.64 -6.64 8.12
C ALA A 67 10.71 -5.54 8.32
N ARG A 68 10.50 -4.37 7.70
CA ARG A 68 11.36 -3.19 7.93
C ARG A 68 11.25 -2.67 9.37
N ALA A 69 10.05 -2.69 9.95
CA ALA A 69 9.85 -2.37 11.36
C ALA A 69 10.63 -3.33 12.25
N ALA A 70 10.56 -4.63 11.99
CA ALA A 70 11.29 -5.69 12.67
C ALA A 70 12.81 -5.69 12.39
N ARG A 71 13.30 -4.85 11.48
CA ARG A 71 14.72 -4.79 11.02
C ARG A 71 15.23 -6.09 10.42
N VAL A 72 14.35 -6.88 9.81
CA VAL A 72 14.70 -8.13 9.13
C VAL A 72 14.48 -8.03 7.62
N PRO A 73 15.23 -8.80 6.80
CA PRO A 73 14.94 -8.89 5.38
C PRO A 73 13.53 -9.46 5.14
N ALA A 74 12.78 -8.82 4.26
CA ALA A 74 11.48 -9.34 3.86
C ALA A 74 11.61 -10.65 3.08
N THR A 75 10.82 -11.66 3.46
CA THR A 75 10.74 -12.96 2.79
C THR A 75 9.30 -13.31 2.43
N THR A 76 9.11 -14.15 1.41
CA THR A 76 7.77 -14.60 1.01
C THR A 76 7.07 -15.43 2.08
N ALA A 77 7.82 -16.02 3.02
CA ALA A 77 7.26 -16.70 4.18
C ALA A 77 6.44 -15.76 5.09
N MET A 78 6.68 -14.45 5.07
CA MET A 78 5.93 -13.47 5.87
C MET A 78 4.53 -13.21 5.31
N ASN A 79 4.29 -13.51 4.02
CA ASN A 79 2.97 -13.48 3.40
C ASN A 79 2.86 -14.58 2.32
N PRO A 80 2.66 -15.83 2.75
CA PRO A 80 2.70 -17.00 1.87
C PRO A 80 1.55 -17.05 0.86
N VAL A 81 0.41 -16.43 1.15
CA VAL A 81 -0.74 -16.37 0.25
C VAL A 81 -1.15 -14.92 0.02
N LEU A 82 -1.08 -14.47 -1.23
CA LEU A 82 -1.48 -13.13 -1.62
C LEU A 82 -2.50 -13.22 -2.77
N LEU A 83 -3.68 -12.66 -2.54
CA LEU A 83 -4.73 -12.49 -3.54
C LEU A 83 -4.65 -11.08 -4.12
N LYS A 84 -4.46 -10.97 -5.44
CA LYS A 84 -4.38 -9.69 -6.14
C LYS A 84 -5.61 -9.51 -7.03
N PRO A 85 -6.61 -8.70 -6.62
CA PRO A 85 -7.81 -8.45 -7.40
C PRO A 85 -7.49 -7.95 -8.81
N ARG A 86 -8.10 -8.57 -9.84
CA ARG A 86 -7.94 -8.21 -11.26
C ARG A 86 -9.15 -7.47 -11.83
N GLY A 87 -10.29 -7.57 -11.21
CA GLY A 87 -11.61 -7.18 -11.70
C GLY A 87 -12.49 -8.39 -11.99
N ASP A 88 -13.77 -8.16 -12.28
CA ASP A 88 -14.78 -9.18 -12.63
C ASP A 88 -14.91 -10.34 -11.62
N GLY A 89 -14.58 -10.08 -10.34
CA GLY A 89 -14.67 -11.07 -9.28
C GLY A 89 -13.51 -12.08 -9.25
N GLU A 90 -12.48 -11.89 -10.07
CA GLU A 90 -11.28 -12.72 -10.11
C GLU A 90 -10.10 -12.07 -9.36
N SER A 91 -9.25 -12.92 -8.80
CA SER A 91 -7.96 -12.55 -8.22
C SER A 91 -6.84 -13.42 -8.78
N GLN A 92 -5.66 -12.83 -8.97
CA GLN A 92 -4.45 -13.60 -9.16
C GLN A 92 -4.02 -14.16 -7.81
N LEU A 93 -3.94 -15.48 -7.72
CA LEU A 93 -3.41 -16.19 -6.56
C LEU A 93 -1.89 -16.26 -6.66
N VAL A 94 -1.21 -15.75 -5.64
CA VAL A 94 0.24 -15.85 -5.45
C VAL A 94 0.49 -16.72 -4.21
N VAL A 95 1.27 -17.79 -4.36
CA VAL A 95 1.64 -18.69 -3.27
C VAL A 95 3.15 -18.74 -3.15
N ASP A 96 3.68 -18.57 -1.93
CA ASP A 96 5.12 -18.47 -1.63
C ASP A 96 5.87 -17.47 -2.53
N GLY A 97 5.17 -16.43 -2.99
CA GLY A 97 5.70 -15.36 -3.84
C GLY A 97 5.58 -15.60 -5.35
N GLU A 98 5.05 -16.73 -5.79
CA GLU A 98 4.86 -17.08 -7.20
C GLU A 98 3.39 -17.06 -7.60
N ALA A 99 3.08 -16.47 -8.76
CA ALA A 99 1.73 -16.47 -9.31
C ALA A 99 1.38 -17.87 -9.81
N VAL A 100 0.37 -18.51 -9.22
CA VAL A 100 0.00 -19.90 -9.52
C VAL A 100 -1.28 -20.04 -10.33
N ALA A 101 -2.25 -19.12 -10.16
CA ALA A 101 -3.53 -19.16 -10.86
C ALA A 101 -4.20 -17.78 -10.91
N ASN A 102 -5.20 -17.66 -11.78
CA ASN A 102 -6.26 -16.66 -11.65
C ASN A 102 -7.53 -17.42 -11.24
N ALA A 103 -8.18 -17.01 -10.18
CA ALA A 103 -9.30 -17.73 -9.61
C ALA A 103 -10.42 -16.77 -9.14
N SER A 104 -11.67 -17.18 -9.35
CA SER A 104 -12.78 -16.58 -8.63
C SER A 104 -12.74 -16.98 -7.15
N ALA A 105 -13.54 -16.33 -6.31
CA ALA A 105 -13.62 -16.71 -4.90
C ALA A 105 -14.09 -18.18 -4.73
N GLY A 106 -15.03 -18.65 -5.57
CA GLY A 106 -15.49 -20.04 -5.57
C GLY A 106 -14.36 -21.02 -5.91
N ASP A 107 -13.67 -20.78 -7.03
CA ASP A 107 -12.56 -21.62 -7.49
C ASP A 107 -11.41 -21.67 -6.48
N TYR A 108 -11.12 -20.55 -5.82
CA TYR A 108 -10.11 -20.49 -4.77
C TYR A 108 -10.44 -21.48 -3.64
N TYR A 109 -11.65 -21.44 -3.12
CA TYR A 109 -12.06 -22.31 -2.02
C TYR A 109 -12.25 -23.77 -2.42
N GLU A 110 -12.59 -24.06 -3.68
CA GLU A 110 -12.81 -25.42 -4.17
C GLU A 110 -11.51 -26.12 -4.59
N SER A 111 -10.58 -25.38 -5.22
CA SER A 111 -9.44 -25.98 -5.91
C SER A 111 -8.08 -25.62 -5.34
N HIS A 112 -7.95 -24.51 -4.60
CA HIS A 112 -6.66 -23.98 -4.14
C HIS A 112 -6.52 -23.85 -2.62
N TRP A 113 -7.61 -24.04 -1.87
CA TRP A 113 -7.64 -23.83 -0.43
C TRP A 113 -6.64 -24.68 0.34
N GLU A 114 -6.61 -25.99 0.08
CA GLU A 114 -5.72 -26.91 0.79
C GLU A 114 -4.24 -26.59 0.55
N ASP A 115 -3.88 -26.27 -0.68
CA ASP A 115 -2.51 -25.88 -1.04
C ASP A 115 -2.12 -24.55 -0.40
N ALA A 116 -3.01 -23.56 -0.41
CA ALA A 116 -2.82 -22.27 0.24
C ALA A 116 -2.63 -22.44 1.75
N ARG A 117 -3.47 -23.25 2.40
CA ARG A 117 -3.35 -23.57 3.82
C ARG A 117 -2.04 -24.29 4.14
N ALA A 118 -1.66 -25.27 3.33
CA ALA A 118 -0.41 -26.00 3.51
C ALA A 118 0.81 -25.07 3.38
N ALA A 119 0.82 -24.17 2.40
CA ALA A 119 1.84 -23.15 2.22
C ALA A 119 1.92 -22.22 3.43
N ALA A 120 0.77 -21.74 3.95
CA ALA A 120 0.71 -20.89 5.13
C ALA A 120 1.33 -21.57 6.36
N VAL A 121 0.91 -22.81 6.66
CA VAL A 121 1.47 -23.60 7.79
C VAL A 121 2.98 -23.80 7.63
N ALA A 122 3.45 -24.15 6.43
CA ALA A 122 4.87 -24.37 6.17
C ALA A 122 5.68 -23.07 6.32
N ALA A 123 5.14 -21.94 5.86
CA ALA A 123 5.78 -20.63 5.99
C ALA A 123 5.90 -20.19 7.45
N HIS A 124 4.83 -20.33 8.23
CA HIS A 124 4.86 -20.04 9.68
C HIS A 124 5.95 -20.88 10.37
N ARG A 125 6.02 -22.19 10.10
CA ARG A 125 7.03 -23.08 10.69
C ARG A 125 8.45 -22.67 10.31
N ARG A 126 8.68 -22.19 9.09
CA ARG A 126 9.99 -21.66 8.65
C ARG A 126 10.38 -20.44 9.48
N LEU A 127 9.47 -19.47 9.64
CA LEU A 127 9.73 -18.28 10.45
C LEU A 127 9.93 -18.64 11.93
N ALA A 128 9.14 -19.54 12.46
CA ALA A 128 9.25 -20.01 13.85
C ALA A 128 10.56 -20.75 14.15
N ALA A 129 11.24 -21.28 13.15
CA ALA A 129 12.55 -21.90 13.34
C ALA A 129 13.68 -20.89 13.56
N ASP A 130 13.50 -19.64 13.08
CA ASP A 130 14.57 -18.63 13.03
C ASP A 130 14.30 -17.43 13.95
N HIS A 131 13.08 -17.31 14.54
CA HIS A 131 12.68 -16.16 15.35
C HIS A 131 12.08 -16.59 16.69
N ASP A 132 12.24 -15.74 17.69
CA ASP A 132 11.68 -15.96 19.05
C ASP A 132 10.18 -15.63 19.08
N VAL A 133 9.78 -14.58 18.32
CA VAL A 133 8.38 -14.10 18.27
C VAL A 133 7.93 -13.94 16.82
N ILE A 134 6.72 -14.39 16.53
CA ILE A 134 5.99 -14.12 15.28
C ILE A 134 4.85 -13.15 15.60
N VAL A 135 4.87 -11.95 14.98
CA VAL A 135 3.73 -11.03 15.03
C VAL A 135 2.87 -11.27 13.80
N ALA A 136 1.78 -12.01 14.00
CA ALA A 136 0.82 -12.32 12.96
C ALA A 136 -0.25 -11.23 12.86
N GLU A 137 -0.67 -10.88 11.65
CA GLU A 137 -1.75 -9.93 11.39
C GLU A 137 -2.93 -10.64 10.72
N GLY A 138 -4.12 -10.47 11.29
CA GLY A 138 -5.37 -10.95 10.72
C GLY A 138 -5.89 -10.05 9.57
N ALA A 139 -6.96 -10.49 8.93
CA ALA A 139 -7.64 -9.76 7.87
C ALA A 139 -9.12 -9.53 8.23
N GLY A 140 -9.65 -8.33 7.97
CA GLY A 140 -11.06 -8.01 8.25
C GLY A 140 -11.42 -8.19 9.71
N SER A 141 -12.58 -8.83 9.96
CA SER A 141 -13.04 -9.26 11.27
C SER A 141 -12.70 -10.74 11.49
N ILE A 142 -12.23 -11.09 12.71
CA ILE A 142 -12.00 -12.49 13.08
C ILE A 142 -13.34 -13.26 13.27
N ALA A 143 -14.44 -12.54 13.37
CA ALA A 143 -15.77 -13.13 13.65
C ALA A 143 -16.67 -13.18 12.40
N GLU A 144 -16.10 -13.34 11.20
CA GLU A 144 -16.87 -13.59 9.98
C GLU A 144 -17.38 -15.03 9.95
N ILE A 145 -18.55 -15.26 10.57
CA ILE A 145 -19.11 -16.61 10.81
C ILE A 145 -19.31 -17.45 9.54
N ASN A 146 -19.52 -16.81 8.40
CA ASN A 146 -19.64 -17.46 7.09
C ASN A 146 -18.30 -17.94 6.51
N LEU A 147 -17.18 -17.55 7.13
CA LEU A 147 -15.83 -17.88 6.69
C LEU A 147 -15.02 -18.70 7.71
N HIS A 148 -15.52 -18.96 8.93
CA HIS A 148 -14.75 -19.59 10.03
C HIS A 148 -13.99 -20.86 9.61
N ASP A 149 -14.60 -21.72 8.79
CA ASP A 149 -13.96 -22.96 8.33
C ASP A 149 -12.87 -22.73 7.27
N ARG A 150 -12.75 -21.50 6.76
CA ARG A 150 -11.89 -21.12 5.63
C ARG A 150 -11.26 -19.73 5.81
N ASP A 151 -11.19 -19.23 7.04
CA ASP A 151 -10.53 -17.98 7.38
C ASP A 151 -9.06 -18.24 7.70
N LEU A 152 -8.24 -18.23 6.63
CA LEU A 152 -6.81 -18.53 6.75
C LEU A 152 -6.05 -17.48 7.56
N ALA A 153 -6.45 -16.21 7.45
CA ALA A 153 -5.75 -15.10 8.07
C ALA A 153 -6.01 -14.96 9.58
N ASN A 154 -7.17 -15.42 10.05
CA ASN A 154 -7.55 -15.30 11.46
C ASN A 154 -7.69 -16.68 12.12
N VAL A 155 -8.85 -17.36 11.93
CA VAL A 155 -9.21 -18.58 12.66
C VAL A 155 -8.22 -19.72 12.44
N GLU A 156 -7.86 -20.00 11.18
CA GLU A 156 -6.90 -21.06 10.89
C GLU A 156 -5.48 -20.68 11.36
N CYS A 157 -5.10 -19.39 11.22
CA CYS A 157 -3.83 -18.90 11.75
C CYS A 157 -3.74 -19.06 13.26
N ALA A 158 -4.78 -18.68 14.00
CA ALA A 158 -4.85 -18.87 15.44
C ALA A 158 -4.63 -20.33 15.83
N ARG A 159 -5.30 -21.25 15.13
CA ARG A 159 -5.24 -22.69 15.41
C ARG A 159 -3.86 -23.30 15.13
N PHE A 160 -3.33 -23.14 13.91
CA PHE A 160 -2.08 -23.82 13.55
C PHE A 160 -0.83 -23.20 14.20
N ALA A 161 -0.92 -21.92 14.57
CA ALA A 161 0.17 -21.21 15.22
C ALA A 161 0.10 -21.27 16.75
N ASP A 162 -0.98 -21.83 17.32
CA ASP A 162 -1.28 -21.76 18.76
C ASP A 162 -1.11 -20.33 19.28
N ALA A 163 -1.75 -19.38 18.56
CA ALA A 163 -1.45 -17.97 18.69
C ALA A 163 -2.16 -17.35 19.89
N ARG A 164 -1.46 -16.49 20.61
CA ARG A 164 -2.06 -15.56 21.56
C ARG A 164 -2.72 -14.41 20.80
N ILE A 165 -4.03 -14.18 21.00
CA ILE A 165 -4.80 -13.23 20.19
C ILE A 165 -4.98 -11.90 20.93
N LEU A 166 -4.62 -10.79 20.29
CA LEU A 166 -5.00 -9.44 20.65
C LEU A 166 -6.02 -8.90 19.66
N ILE A 167 -7.19 -8.47 20.17
CA ILE A 167 -8.27 -7.96 19.32
C ILE A 167 -8.22 -6.44 19.24
N ALA A 168 -7.93 -5.88 18.07
CA ALA A 168 -8.03 -4.44 17.78
C ALA A 168 -9.50 -4.04 17.57
N VAL A 169 -9.95 -3.03 18.30
CA VAL A 169 -11.33 -2.55 18.33
C VAL A 169 -11.39 -1.08 18.00
N ASP A 170 -11.91 -0.72 16.82
CA ASP A 170 -12.05 0.67 16.39
C ASP A 170 -13.19 1.38 17.13
N ILE A 171 -12.89 2.52 17.78
CA ILE A 171 -13.90 3.33 18.49
C ILE A 171 -14.32 4.59 17.71
N GLU A 172 -13.68 4.91 16.61
CA GLU A 172 -13.89 6.17 15.89
C GLU A 172 -15.35 6.44 15.52
N ARG A 173 -16.07 5.38 15.13
CA ARG A 173 -17.50 5.47 14.74
C ARG A 173 -18.47 5.13 15.86
N GLY A 174 -17.97 4.88 17.07
CA GLY A 174 -18.75 4.39 18.21
C GLY A 174 -19.06 2.90 18.15
N GLY A 175 -19.67 2.37 19.23
CA GLY A 175 -20.09 0.96 19.31
C GLY A 175 -18.94 -0.03 19.55
N ALA A 176 -17.75 0.40 19.96
CA ALA A 176 -16.58 -0.45 20.18
C ALA A 176 -16.87 -1.62 21.14
N PHE A 177 -17.49 -1.37 22.28
CA PHE A 177 -17.84 -2.41 23.25
C PHE A 177 -18.84 -3.43 22.71
N ALA A 178 -19.83 -2.99 21.92
CA ALA A 178 -20.79 -3.89 21.28
C ALA A 178 -20.11 -4.73 20.20
N SER A 179 -19.19 -4.13 19.43
CA SER A 179 -18.39 -4.82 18.41
C SER A 179 -17.48 -5.88 19.05
N LEU A 180 -16.79 -5.54 20.14
CA LEU A 180 -15.96 -6.49 20.88
C LEU A 180 -16.79 -7.64 21.45
N TYR A 181 -17.89 -7.33 22.15
CA TYR A 181 -18.77 -8.33 22.71
C TYR A 181 -19.30 -9.30 21.64
N GLY A 182 -19.84 -8.75 20.54
CA GLY A 182 -20.33 -9.56 19.42
C GLY A 182 -19.24 -10.42 18.79
N THR A 183 -18.04 -9.87 18.61
CA THR A 183 -16.88 -10.61 18.10
C THR A 183 -16.57 -11.81 19.00
N LEU A 184 -16.42 -11.60 20.30
CA LEU A 184 -16.11 -12.67 21.26
C LEU A 184 -17.18 -13.75 21.34
N GLU A 185 -18.47 -13.40 21.23
CA GLU A 185 -19.59 -14.35 21.26
C GLU A 185 -19.73 -15.17 19.97
N LEU A 186 -19.19 -14.66 18.86
CA LEU A 186 -19.26 -15.35 17.56
C LEU A 186 -18.02 -16.19 17.26
N LEU A 187 -16.94 -16.06 18.04
CA LEU A 187 -15.74 -16.88 17.85
C LEU A 187 -16.02 -18.36 18.16
N PRO A 188 -15.37 -19.30 17.44
CA PRO A 188 -15.28 -20.69 17.88
C PRO A 188 -14.65 -20.78 19.27
N ASP A 189 -15.14 -21.69 20.12
CA ASP A 189 -14.72 -21.80 21.52
C ASP A 189 -13.20 -21.96 21.66
N ASP A 190 -12.59 -22.79 20.82
CA ASP A 190 -11.14 -23.04 20.80
C ASP A 190 -10.31 -21.80 20.46
N VAL A 191 -10.84 -20.90 19.61
CA VAL A 191 -10.19 -19.64 19.25
C VAL A 191 -10.45 -18.57 20.32
N ARG A 192 -11.65 -18.56 20.90
CA ARG A 192 -11.99 -17.65 22.00
C ARG A 192 -11.07 -17.85 23.20
N GLU A 193 -10.72 -19.10 23.55
CA GLU A 193 -9.81 -19.44 24.63
C GLU A 193 -8.39 -18.90 24.42
N GLN A 194 -8.00 -18.58 23.17
CA GLN A 194 -6.71 -18.00 22.83
C GLN A 194 -6.69 -16.46 22.93
N VAL A 195 -7.84 -15.80 23.17
CA VAL A 195 -7.90 -14.34 23.29
C VAL A 195 -7.29 -13.90 24.61
N ALA A 196 -6.13 -13.25 24.53
CA ALA A 196 -5.40 -12.76 25.70
C ALA A 196 -5.85 -11.35 26.12
N GLY A 197 -6.35 -10.54 25.18
CA GLY A 197 -6.82 -9.19 25.47
C GLY A 197 -7.36 -8.46 24.27
N ALA A 198 -7.87 -7.25 24.50
CA ALA A 198 -8.30 -6.35 23.43
C ALA A 198 -7.68 -4.96 23.59
N VAL A 199 -7.48 -4.28 22.46
CA VAL A 199 -6.94 -2.93 22.38
C VAL A 199 -7.97 -2.03 21.69
N ILE A 200 -8.43 -1.00 22.38
CA ILE A 200 -9.29 0.03 21.78
C ILE A 200 -8.38 0.97 20.99
N THR A 201 -8.69 1.20 19.72
CA THR A 201 -7.89 2.01 18.81
C THR A 201 -8.64 3.25 18.35
N LYS A 202 -7.89 4.24 17.86
CA LYS A 202 -8.39 5.49 17.27
C LYS A 202 -9.24 6.32 18.25
N PHE A 203 -8.90 6.28 19.51
CA PHE A 203 -9.61 7.05 20.53
C PHE A 203 -9.27 8.54 20.43
N ARG A 204 -10.28 9.39 20.58
CA ARG A 204 -10.13 10.85 20.64
C ARG A 204 -10.70 11.34 21.97
N GLY A 205 -9.89 11.91 22.82
CA GLY A 205 -10.31 12.46 24.11
C GLY A 205 -9.55 11.91 25.30
N ASP A 206 -10.13 12.04 26.50
CA ASP A 206 -9.56 11.55 27.74
C ASP A 206 -9.91 10.06 27.93
N PRO A 207 -8.91 9.14 27.98
CA PRO A 207 -9.14 7.71 28.16
C PRO A 207 -9.94 7.35 29.42
N SER A 208 -9.86 8.16 30.49
CA SER A 208 -10.61 7.93 31.72
C SER A 208 -12.13 7.89 31.53
N LEU A 209 -12.64 8.51 30.46
CA LEU A 209 -14.06 8.45 30.10
C LEU A 209 -14.53 7.04 29.71
N LEU A 210 -13.61 6.17 29.34
CA LEU A 210 -13.90 4.79 28.94
C LEU A 210 -13.89 3.82 30.13
N GLU A 211 -13.29 4.17 31.26
CA GLU A 211 -13.11 3.29 32.44
C GLU A 211 -14.38 2.53 32.83
N PRO A 212 -15.57 3.18 32.99
CA PRO A 212 -16.77 2.43 33.38
C PRO A 212 -17.23 1.43 32.30
N GLY A 213 -16.97 1.74 31.04
CA GLY A 213 -17.29 0.85 29.92
C GLY A 213 -16.31 -0.32 29.83
N ILE A 214 -15.03 -0.06 30.11
CA ILE A 214 -13.98 -1.09 30.18
C ILE A 214 -14.28 -2.08 31.29
N GLU A 215 -14.50 -1.61 32.53
CA GLU A 215 -14.89 -2.47 33.64
C GLU A 215 -16.10 -3.36 33.32
N ALA A 216 -17.14 -2.77 32.73
CA ALA A 216 -18.36 -3.49 32.39
C ALA A 216 -18.16 -4.56 31.29
N ILE A 217 -17.31 -4.32 30.29
CA ILE A 217 -17.05 -5.30 29.23
C ILE A 217 -16.13 -6.41 29.73
N GLU A 218 -15.11 -6.10 30.52
CA GLU A 218 -14.22 -7.08 31.15
C GLU A 218 -14.98 -8.03 32.07
N GLU A 219 -15.88 -7.48 32.92
CA GLU A 219 -16.74 -8.31 33.79
C GLU A 219 -17.61 -9.28 32.99
N ARG A 220 -18.11 -8.83 31.82
CA ARG A 220 -19.01 -9.65 30.97
C ARG A 220 -18.29 -10.72 30.17
N THR A 221 -17.09 -10.42 29.71
CA THR A 221 -16.39 -11.25 28.71
C THR A 221 -15.25 -12.07 29.31
N GLY A 222 -14.70 -11.62 30.44
CA GLY A 222 -13.48 -12.15 31.03
C GLY A 222 -12.21 -11.79 30.24
N VAL A 223 -12.31 -10.95 29.23
CA VAL A 223 -11.19 -10.54 28.37
C VAL A 223 -10.75 -9.13 28.77
N PRO A 224 -9.47 -8.91 29.15
CA PRO A 224 -8.98 -7.60 29.57
C PRO A 224 -8.83 -6.62 28.39
N ILE A 225 -9.07 -5.34 28.65
CA ILE A 225 -8.70 -4.25 27.75
C ILE A 225 -7.30 -3.79 28.11
N VAL A 226 -6.32 -4.23 27.34
CA VAL A 226 -4.89 -4.02 27.63
C VAL A 226 -4.34 -2.72 27.05
N GLY A 227 -5.19 -1.90 26.44
CA GLY A 227 -4.78 -0.59 25.96
C GLY A 227 -5.87 0.22 25.31
N VAL A 228 -5.67 1.55 25.36
CA VAL A 228 -6.46 2.54 24.63
C VAL A 228 -5.50 3.41 23.83
N VAL A 229 -5.44 3.16 22.53
CA VAL A 229 -4.53 3.83 21.60
C VAL A 229 -5.21 5.05 21.00
N PRO A 230 -4.61 6.24 21.10
CA PRO A 230 -5.19 7.46 20.54
C PRO A 230 -5.28 7.40 19.02
N TYR A 231 -6.10 8.28 18.45
CA TYR A 231 -6.10 8.54 17.01
C TYR A 231 -4.84 9.32 16.66
N ASP A 232 -3.84 8.58 16.21
CA ASP A 232 -2.57 9.12 15.73
C ASP A 232 -2.13 8.31 14.50
N ASP A 233 -1.62 9.01 13.47
CA ASP A 233 -1.07 8.38 12.28
C ASP A 233 0.46 8.41 12.32
N PRO A 234 1.11 7.27 12.56
CA PRO A 234 2.57 7.21 12.55
C PRO A 234 3.19 7.41 11.16
N GLY A 235 2.38 7.53 10.10
CA GLY A 235 2.84 7.72 8.73
C GLY A 235 3.44 6.45 8.12
N LEU A 236 2.93 5.28 8.49
CA LEU A 236 3.29 4.02 7.81
C LEU A 236 2.69 3.99 6.40
N PRO A 237 3.36 3.34 5.42
CA PRO A 237 2.80 3.17 4.09
C PRO A 237 1.43 2.49 4.10
N ALA A 238 0.50 2.99 3.30
CA ALA A 238 -0.87 2.48 3.22
C ALA A 238 -0.93 1.08 2.59
N GLU A 239 -1.82 0.22 3.11
CA GLU A 239 -1.91 -1.18 2.68
C GLU A 239 -2.73 -1.37 1.40
N ASP A 240 -3.87 -0.72 1.29
CA ASP A 240 -4.83 -0.98 0.22
C ASP A 240 -5.39 0.30 -0.44
N SER A 241 -6.07 0.13 -1.57
CA SER A 241 -6.66 1.22 -2.33
C SER A 241 -7.87 1.91 -1.65
N LEU A 242 -8.40 1.34 -0.56
CA LEU A 242 -9.44 1.98 0.24
C LEU A 242 -8.86 3.14 1.06
N SER A 243 -7.55 3.09 1.33
CA SER A 243 -6.79 4.18 1.96
C SER A 243 -6.52 5.35 1.00
N LEU A 244 -6.78 5.18 -0.30
CA LEU A 244 -6.64 6.27 -1.25
C LEU A 244 -7.72 7.34 -1.00
N PRO A 245 -7.37 8.64 -1.06
CA PRO A 245 -8.34 9.70 -0.96
C PRO A 245 -9.45 9.54 -2.01
N LYS A 246 -10.63 10.02 -1.70
CA LYS A 246 -11.70 10.12 -2.69
C LYS A 246 -11.22 11.02 -3.83
N THR A 247 -11.62 10.72 -5.06
CA THR A 247 -11.21 11.49 -6.23
C THR A 247 -11.63 12.95 -6.12
N GLY A 248 -10.67 13.88 -6.30
CA GLY A 248 -10.93 15.33 -6.40
C GLY A 248 -11.56 15.65 -7.75
N GLY A 249 -12.75 16.31 -7.74
CA GLY A 249 -13.28 16.96 -8.91
C GLY A 249 -12.67 18.36 -9.09
N ARG A 250 -12.90 18.98 -10.25
CA ARG A 250 -12.42 20.32 -10.65
C ARG A 250 -12.87 21.48 -9.72
N ASP A 251 -13.85 21.22 -8.83
CA ASP A 251 -14.47 22.24 -7.96
C ASP A 251 -13.58 22.75 -6.82
N GLY A 252 -12.33 22.24 -6.69
CA GLY A 252 -11.35 22.68 -5.70
C GLY A 252 -10.44 23.84 -6.13
N ALA A 253 -10.60 24.39 -7.34
CA ALA A 253 -9.77 25.50 -7.84
C ALA A 253 -10.32 26.90 -7.43
N ASP A 254 -11.58 27.00 -7.01
CA ASP A 254 -12.20 28.24 -6.56
C ASP A 254 -12.34 28.26 -5.02
N GLY A 255 -11.20 28.43 -4.35
CA GLY A 255 -11.11 28.64 -2.91
C GLY A 255 -11.59 30.03 -2.48
N ALA A 256 -12.90 30.28 -2.52
CA ALA A 256 -13.51 31.39 -1.80
C ALA A 256 -14.92 31.03 -1.34
N GLY A 257 -15.05 30.60 -0.11
CA GLY A 257 -16.24 30.76 0.70
C GLY A 257 -17.28 29.65 0.63
N ARG A 258 -17.14 28.70 1.55
CA ARG A 258 -18.30 28.23 2.34
C ARG A 258 -17.79 27.60 3.63
N ALA A 259 -17.87 28.35 4.71
CA ALA A 259 -17.80 27.81 6.06
C ALA A 259 -19.10 27.03 6.31
N GLY A 260 -18.97 25.76 6.67
CA GLY A 260 -20.08 24.97 7.21
C GLY A 260 -20.23 23.61 6.58
N GLY A 261 -19.75 22.55 7.26
CA GLY A 261 -20.22 21.19 7.08
C GLY A 261 -19.20 20.21 6.51
N ASP A 262 -18.76 19.33 7.38
CA ASP A 262 -18.17 18.01 7.16
C ASP A 262 -16.86 17.90 6.36
N GLY A 263 -15.83 17.50 7.06
CA GLY A 263 -14.52 16.88 6.79
C GLY A 263 -14.17 16.22 5.44
N ALA A 264 -14.80 16.60 4.33
CA ALA A 264 -14.74 15.89 3.05
C ALA A 264 -13.76 16.48 2.02
N GLU A 265 -13.15 17.65 2.27
CA GLU A 265 -12.27 18.29 1.28
C GLU A 265 -10.78 18.02 1.49
N SER A 266 -10.34 17.74 2.72
CA SER A 266 -8.94 17.40 3.02
C SER A 266 -8.54 15.98 2.58
N ASP A 267 -9.50 15.08 2.37
CA ASP A 267 -9.26 13.66 2.06
C ASP A 267 -8.84 13.37 0.61
N ARG A 268 -8.64 14.40 -0.21
CA ARG A 268 -8.40 14.26 -1.67
C ARG A 268 -6.98 14.57 -2.10
N VAL A 269 -6.20 15.21 -1.23
CA VAL A 269 -4.86 15.71 -1.51
C VAL A 269 -3.90 15.19 -0.46
N PHE A 270 -2.86 14.47 -0.89
CA PHE A 270 -1.76 14.12 -0.01
C PHE A 270 -0.74 15.27 0.03
N GLY A 271 -0.19 15.56 1.21
CA GLY A 271 0.82 16.59 1.42
C GLY A 271 0.24 17.98 1.78
N ALA A 272 -1.07 18.07 2.11
CA ALA A 272 -1.72 19.36 2.39
C ALA A 272 -1.35 19.99 3.75
N ASP A 273 -0.85 19.20 4.70
CA ASP A 273 -0.65 19.62 6.11
C ASP A 273 0.78 20.08 6.43
N ASP A 274 1.56 20.48 5.43
CA ASP A 274 2.97 20.88 5.60
C ASP A 274 3.19 22.36 5.92
N GLY A 275 2.11 23.14 6.02
CA GLY A 275 2.15 24.57 6.32
C GLY A 275 2.62 25.46 5.16
N VAL A 276 2.92 24.90 3.99
CA VAL A 276 3.30 25.67 2.79
C VAL A 276 2.03 26.27 2.15
N PRO A 277 2.02 27.60 1.88
CA PRO A 277 0.89 28.23 1.22
C PRO A 277 0.62 27.65 -0.18
N ASP A 278 -0.65 27.49 -0.58
CA ASP A 278 -1.02 26.90 -1.88
C ASP A 278 -0.39 27.61 -3.09
N ALA A 279 -0.16 28.92 -3.00
CA ALA A 279 0.51 29.69 -4.05
C ALA A 279 2.00 29.28 -4.27
N GLU A 280 2.60 28.62 -3.30
CA GLU A 280 3.99 28.17 -3.30
C GLU A 280 4.11 26.67 -3.51
N THR A 281 3.00 25.96 -3.76
CA THR A 281 2.98 24.51 -3.93
C THR A 281 2.92 24.11 -5.40
N VAL A 282 3.31 22.88 -5.71
CA VAL A 282 3.08 22.22 -7.00
C VAL A 282 2.08 21.08 -6.84
N ARG A 283 1.23 20.89 -7.85
CA ARG A 283 0.19 19.87 -7.89
C ARG A 283 0.56 18.78 -8.88
N VAL A 284 0.70 17.57 -8.36
CA VAL A 284 1.00 16.36 -9.15
C VAL A 284 -0.28 15.59 -9.36
N ALA A 285 -0.78 15.55 -10.59
CA ALA A 285 -1.96 14.77 -10.94
C ALA A 285 -1.64 13.28 -11.04
N VAL A 286 -2.47 12.45 -10.44
CA VAL A 286 -2.42 11.00 -10.57
C VAL A 286 -3.78 10.51 -11.06
N PRO A 287 -3.93 10.16 -12.35
CA PRO A 287 -5.16 9.54 -12.84
C PRO A 287 -5.47 8.28 -12.02
N ARG A 288 -6.64 8.26 -11.38
CA ARG A 288 -7.06 7.13 -10.55
C ARG A 288 -7.57 5.99 -11.42
N LEU A 289 -6.63 5.18 -11.89
CA LEU A 289 -6.94 4.00 -12.69
C LEU A 289 -7.84 3.04 -11.91
N PRO A 290 -8.84 2.40 -12.56
CA PRO A 290 -9.74 1.45 -11.88
C PRO A 290 -9.01 0.28 -11.20
N ARG A 291 -7.86 -0.13 -11.76
CA ARG A 291 -7.04 -1.23 -11.24
C ARG A 291 -5.65 -0.74 -10.84
N ILE A 292 -5.59 0.45 -10.25
CA ILE A 292 -4.35 1.04 -9.73
C ILE A 292 -3.63 0.05 -8.82
N SER A 293 -2.32 -0.05 -8.98
CA SER A 293 -1.46 -0.88 -8.13
C SER A 293 -0.21 -0.13 -7.69
N ASN A 294 0.37 -0.55 -6.57
CA ASN A 294 1.61 0.02 -6.02
C ASN A 294 1.57 1.55 -5.85
N PHE A 295 0.41 2.09 -5.49
CA PHE A 295 0.21 3.53 -5.30
C PHE A 295 1.09 4.11 -4.18
N THR A 296 1.64 3.27 -3.29
CA THR A 296 2.64 3.66 -2.29
C THR A 296 3.93 4.22 -2.91
N ASP A 297 4.17 4.02 -4.21
CA ASP A 297 5.26 4.66 -4.94
C ASP A 297 5.18 6.19 -4.95
N LEU A 298 3.98 6.75 -4.70
CA LEU A 298 3.70 8.19 -4.72
C LEU A 298 3.83 8.85 -3.34
N GLU A 299 3.82 8.06 -2.25
CA GLU A 299 3.91 8.60 -0.88
C GLU A 299 5.18 9.43 -0.63
N PRO A 300 6.36 9.06 -1.17
CA PRO A 300 7.55 9.89 -0.99
C PRO A 300 7.41 11.29 -1.57
N LEU A 301 6.64 11.47 -2.65
CA LEU A 301 6.34 12.80 -3.23
C LEU A 301 5.44 13.61 -2.29
N ALA A 302 4.42 12.98 -1.73
CA ALA A 302 3.46 13.65 -0.84
C ALA A 302 4.08 14.09 0.50
N ARG A 303 5.25 13.56 0.86
CA ARG A 303 5.99 13.93 2.08
C ARG A 303 6.91 15.14 1.88
N GLU A 304 7.12 15.56 0.63
CA GLU A 304 7.99 16.70 0.34
C GLU A 304 7.25 18.03 0.52
N PRO A 305 7.84 19.00 1.21
CA PRO A 305 7.21 20.29 1.43
C PRO A 305 6.81 20.99 0.12
N GLY A 306 5.59 21.48 0.07
CA GLY A 306 5.05 22.16 -1.10
C GLY A 306 4.61 21.24 -2.25
N VAL A 307 4.62 19.93 -2.08
CA VAL A 307 4.12 18.98 -3.08
C VAL A 307 2.73 18.50 -2.71
N ARG A 308 1.79 18.61 -3.64
CA ARG A 308 0.40 18.17 -3.51
C ARG A 308 0.13 17.05 -4.50
N VAL A 309 0.03 15.81 -4.03
CA VAL A 309 -0.34 14.65 -4.86
C VAL A 309 -1.86 14.53 -4.88
N VAL A 310 -2.45 14.65 -6.06
CA VAL A 310 -3.91 14.69 -6.25
C VAL A 310 -4.37 13.52 -7.11
N TYR A 311 -5.20 12.64 -6.54
CA TYR A 311 -5.83 11.58 -7.32
C TYR A 311 -7.03 12.13 -8.10
N VAL A 312 -6.92 12.10 -9.43
CA VAL A 312 -7.91 12.67 -10.36
C VAL A 312 -8.87 11.58 -10.83
N SER A 313 -10.18 11.84 -10.71
CA SER A 313 -11.21 10.91 -11.18
C SER A 313 -11.16 10.75 -12.70
N LEU A 314 -11.36 9.52 -13.18
CA LEU A 314 -11.63 9.24 -14.60
C LEU A 314 -13.12 9.40 -14.95
N ASP A 315 -13.88 10.24 -14.22
CA ASP A 315 -15.27 10.53 -14.56
C ASP A 315 -15.30 11.39 -15.84
N ALA A 316 -15.90 10.84 -16.90
CA ALA A 316 -16.01 11.48 -18.20
C ALA A 316 -16.76 12.84 -18.17
N THR A 317 -17.56 13.11 -17.14
CA THR A 317 -18.24 14.42 -16.96
C THR A 317 -17.27 15.54 -16.60
N LEU A 318 -16.08 15.20 -16.12
CA LEU A 318 -15.01 16.11 -15.71
C LEU A 318 -13.82 16.11 -16.69
N GLY A 319 -13.85 15.26 -17.72
CA GLY A 319 -12.75 14.95 -18.62
C GLY A 319 -12.69 15.81 -19.89
N GLY A 320 -11.96 15.33 -20.85
CA GLY A 320 -11.58 16.00 -22.09
C GLY A 320 -10.18 16.58 -22.01
N SER A 321 -9.78 17.37 -23.00
CA SER A 321 -8.44 17.99 -23.11
C SER A 321 -8.01 18.78 -21.87
N ASP A 322 -8.99 19.23 -21.08
CA ASP A 322 -8.79 20.11 -19.93
C ASP A 322 -8.68 19.35 -18.59
N ALA A 323 -8.71 18.01 -18.60
CA ALA A 323 -8.71 17.18 -17.38
C ALA A 323 -7.45 17.41 -16.50
N LEU A 324 -6.36 17.87 -17.09
CA LEU A 324 -5.09 18.14 -16.42
C LEU A 324 -4.78 19.64 -16.23
N ASP A 325 -5.75 20.53 -16.51
CA ASP A 325 -5.58 21.96 -16.27
C ASP A 325 -5.37 22.28 -14.78
N GLY A 326 -4.39 23.13 -14.50
CA GLY A 326 -4.05 23.53 -13.14
C GLY A 326 -3.22 22.50 -12.36
N TYR A 327 -2.70 21.48 -13.03
CA TYR A 327 -1.65 20.61 -12.50
C TYR A 327 -0.30 20.96 -13.11
N ASP A 328 0.77 20.76 -12.33
CA ASP A 328 2.13 21.14 -12.69
C ASP A 328 2.96 19.92 -13.15
N ALA A 329 2.54 18.71 -12.77
CA ALA A 329 3.14 17.45 -13.18
C ALA A 329 2.09 16.34 -13.22
N VAL A 330 2.40 15.23 -13.92
CA VAL A 330 1.55 14.04 -14.00
C VAL A 330 2.36 12.80 -13.69
N VAL A 331 1.80 11.92 -12.85
CA VAL A 331 2.33 10.56 -12.65
C VAL A 331 1.25 9.54 -12.96
N LEU A 332 1.48 8.71 -13.99
CA LEU A 332 0.65 7.54 -14.27
C LEU A 332 1.14 6.38 -13.40
N PRO A 333 0.31 5.87 -12.50
CA PRO A 333 0.70 4.83 -11.57
C PRO A 333 0.76 3.45 -12.23
N GLY A 334 1.21 2.45 -11.48
CA GLY A 334 1.09 1.06 -11.87
C GLY A 334 -0.37 0.62 -12.02
N SER A 335 -0.58 -0.39 -12.84
CA SER A 335 -1.89 -1.01 -13.07
C SER A 335 -1.79 -2.53 -12.97
N LYS A 336 -2.83 -3.17 -12.46
CA LYS A 336 -2.97 -4.64 -12.43
C LYS A 336 -3.55 -5.19 -13.74
N ASN A 337 -4.16 -4.35 -14.53
CA ASN A 337 -4.65 -4.66 -15.88
C ASN A 337 -4.50 -3.40 -16.74
N THR A 338 -3.33 -3.29 -17.37
CA THR A 338 -2.93 -2.11 -18.12
C THR A 338 -3.84 -1.84 -19.32
N VAL A 339 -4.31 -2.88 -19.99
CA VAL A 339 -5.14 -2.74 -21.21
C VAL A 339 -6.51 -2.14 -20.88
N ASP A 340 -7.19 -2.70 -19.88
CA ASP A 340 -8.52 -2.21 -19.50
C ASP A 340 -8.45 -0.82 -18.85
N ASP A 341 -7.38 -0.52 -18.11
CA ASP A 341 -7.16 0.81 -17.54
C ASP A 341 -6.84 1.86 -18.63
N LEU A 342 -6.15 1.46 -19.72
CA LEU A 342 -5.95 2.33 -20.88
C LEU A 342 -7.28 2.68 -21.56
N LEU A 343 -8.16 1.69 -21.71
CA LEU A 343 -9.49 1.93 -22.31
C LEU A 343 -10.31 2.88 -21.43
N ALA A 344 -10.32 2.66 -20.11
CA ALA A 344 -11.01 3.55 -19.17
C ALA A 344 -10.44 4.99 -19.19
N LEU A 345 -9.12 5.13 -19.28
CA LEU A 345 -8.44 6.42 -19.38
C LEU A 345 -8.82 7.16 -20.67
N ARG A 346 -8.93 6.45 -21.78
CA ARG A 346 -9.38 7.00 -23.07
C ARG A 346 -10.84 7.39 -23.06
N ASP A 347 -11.72 6.52 -22.56
CA ASP A 347 -13.16 6.80 -22.47
C ASP A 347 -13.42 8.07 -21.65
N ALA A 348 -12.53 8.39 -20.71
CA ALA A 348 -12.54 9.61 -19.93
C ALA A 348 -11.84 10.82 -20.60
N GLY A 349 -11.22 10.65 -21.78
CA GLY A 349 -10.51 11.71 -22.53
C GLY A 349 -9.15 12.10 -21.98
N PHE A 350 -8.61 11.35 -21.01
CA PHE A 350 -7.30 11.64 -20.41
C PHE A 350 -6.13 11.42 -21.36
N ASP A 351 -6.26 10.57 -22.37
CA ASP A 351 -5.20 10.38 -23.36
C ASP A 351 -4.96 11.65 -24.19
N GLU A 352 -6.01 12.40 -24.53
CA GLU A 352 -5.90 13.71 -25.19
C GLU A 352 -5.28 14.75 -24.24
N ALA A 353 -5.73 14.78 -22.96
CA ALA A 353 -5.16 15.67 -21.95
C ALA A 353 -3.67 15.41 -21.72
N ILE A 354 -3.22 14.15 -21.65
CA ILE A 354 -1.82 13.77 -21.48
C ILE A 354 -0.98 14.18 -22.70
N ARG A 355 -1.50 14.05 -23.93
CA ARG A 355 -0.79 14.52 -25.12
C ARG A 355 -0.63 16.04 -25.16
N ALA A 356 -1.64 16.76 -24.69
CA ALA A 356 -1.65 18.23 -24.63
C ALA A 356 -0.87 18.82 -23.45
N PHE A 357 -0.56 18.02 -22.42
CA PHE A 357 0.08 18.48 -21.20
C PHE A 357 1.56 18.83 -21.44
N ASP A 358 1.96 20.05 -21.05
CA ASP A 358 3.32 20.57 -21.31
C ASP A 358 4.32 20.33 -20.16
N GLY A 359 3.84 19.98 -18.95
CA GLY A 359 4.67 19.69 -17.78
C GLY A 359 5.33 18.29 -17.81
N PRO A 360 6.13 17.99 -16.76
CA PRO A 360 6.78 16.68 -16.63
C PRO A 360 5.76 15.55 -16.39
N ILE A 361 5.95 14.45 -17.11
CA ILE A 361 5.12 13.24 -17.01
C ILE A 361 6.01 12.05 -16.64
N VAL A 362 5.62 11.28 -15.63
CA VAL A 362 6.25 10.02 -15.26
C VAL A 362 5.24 8.88 -15.33
N GLY A 363 5.59 7.78 -16.01
CA GLY A 363 4.82 6.54 -16.01
C GLY A 363 5.57 5.43 -15.28
N LEU A 364 4.90 4.79 -14.31
CA LEU A 364 5.44 3.69 -13.51
C LEU A 364 4.79 2.38 -13.92
N CYS A 365 5.58 1.38 -14.33
CA CYS A 365 5.14 0.03 -14.67
C CYS A 365 3.98 0.04 -15.71
N GLY A 366 2.74 -0.24 -15.30
CA GLY A 366 1.57 -0.10 -16.17
C GLY A 366 1.45 1.31 -16.76
N GLY A 367 1.67 2.35 -15.96
CA GLY A 367 1.70 3.74 -16.43
C GLY A 367 2.76 4.01 -17.51
N TYR A 368 3.92 3.37 -17.43
CA TYR A 368 4.94 3.42 -18.50
C TYR A 368 4.43 2.80 -19.79
N GLN A 369 3.77 1.64 -19.69
CA GLN A 369 3.20 0.94 -20.84
C GLN A 369 2.10 1.76 -21.52
N LEU A 370 1.23 2.40 -20.74
CA LEU A 370 0.15 3.28 -21.23
C LEU A 370 0.69 4.44 -22.11
N LEU A 371 1.85 5.00 -21.74
CA LEU A 371 2.45 6.15 -22.44
C LEU A 371 3.02 5.80 -23.82
N GLY A 372 3.18 4.51 -24.13
CA GLY A 372 3.70 4.01 -25.41
C GLY A 372 2.77 4.24 -26.61
N GLU A 373 3.25 3.90 -27.79
CA GLU A 373 2.48 3.97 -29.03
C GLU A 373 1.49 2.80 -29.15
N ARG A 374 1.89 1.60 -28.69
CA ARG A 374 1.10 0.38 -28.90
C ARG A 374 1.35 -0.67 -27.80
N LEU A 375 0.28 -1.40 -27.47
CA LEU A 375 0.27 -2.59 -26.63
C LEU A 375 -0.09 -3.80 -27.49
N THR A 376 0.76 -4.83 -27.53
CA THR A 376 0.57 -6.08 -28.30
C THR A 376 0.52 -7.28 -27.37
N GLY A 377 -0.13 -8.39 -27.75
CA GLY A 377 -0.47 -9.47 -26.81
C GLY A 377 -1.46 -9.01 -25.74
N ALA A 378 -2.30 -8.02 -26.07
CA ALA A 378 -3.20 -7.38 -25.13
C ALA A 378 -4.27 -8.33 -24.56
N ASP A 379 -4.58 -9.41 -25.27
CA ASP A 379 -5.45 -10.50 -24.82
C ASP A 379 -4.87 -11.34 -23.66
N VAL A 380 -3.56 -11.25 -23.41
CA VAL A 380 -2.91 -11.89 -22.25
C VAL A 380 -3.15 -11.10 -20.96
N GLU A 381 -3.21 -9.76 -21.08
CA GLU A 381 -3.31 -8.84 -19.94
C GLU A 381 -4.76 -8.37 -19.69
N GLY A 382 -5.48 -8.02 -20.75
CA GLY A 382 -6.83 -7.46 -20.69
C GLY A 382 -7.94 -8.49 -20.57
N THR A 383 -9.17 -8.03 -20.32
CA THR A 383 -10.38 -8.86 -20.31
C THR A 383 -11.01 -8.98 -21.71
N GLY A 384 -10.58 -8.14 -22.68
CA GLY A 384 -11.06 -8.13 -24.06
C GLY A 384 -10.33 -9.13 -24.96
N SER A 385 -10.84 -9.30 -26.19
CA SER A 385 -10.26 -10.21 -27.21
C SER A 385 -9.30 -9.51 -28.19
N ALA A 386 -9.07 -8.21 -28.03
CA ALA A 386 -8.16 -7.46 -28.91
C ALA A 386 -6.71 -7.83 -28.60
N SER A 387 -5.98 -8.34 -29.58
CA SER A 387 -4.55 -8.66 -29.43
C SER A 387 -3.63 -7.43 -29.50
N THR A 388 -4.16 -6.29 -29.95
CA THR A 388 -3.42 -5.03 -30.10
C THR A 388 -4.30 -3.84 -29.75
N VAL A 389 -3.75 -2.92 -28.93
CA VAL A 389 -4.41 -1.67 -28.53
C VAL A 389 -3.42 -0.53 -28.70
N GLU A 390 -3.87 0.58 -29.29
CA GLU A 390 -3.04 1.79 -29.41
C GLU A 390 -2.85 2.42 -28.02
N GLY A 391 -1.64 2.87 -27.69
CA GLY A 391 -1.31 3.55 -26.44
C GLY A 391 -1.63 5.06 -26.45
N VAL A 392 -1.18 5.81 -25.46
CA VAL A 392 -1.30 7.28 -25.43
C VAL A 392 -0.39 7.92 -26.49
N GLY A 393 0.75 7.32 -26.81
CA GLY A 393 1.62 7.72 -27.91
C GLY A 393 2.53 8.92 -27.63
N VAL A 394 2.86 9.19 -26.33
CA VAL A 394 3.79 10.26 -25.94
C VAL A 394 5.23 9.76 -25.74
N LEU A 395 5.42 8.44 -25.68
CA LEU A 395 6.73 7.78 -25.74
C LEU A 395 6.82 6.90 -26.98
N PRO A 396 7.90 6.95 -27.77
CA PRO A 396 8.09 6.09 -28.93
C PRO A 396 8.56 4.70 -28.48
N ILE A 397 7.65 3.95 -27.90
CA ILE A 397 7.84 2.57 -27.45
C ILE A 397 6.61 1.72 -27.83
N GLU A 398 6.84 0.43 -28.01
CA GLU A 398 5.81 -0.60 -28.10
C GLU A 398 6.01 -1.59 -26.96
N THR A 399 4.92 -1.98 -26.28
CA THR A 399 4.92 -2.99 -25.23
C THR A 399 4.29 -4.27 -25.73
N HIS A 400 4.98 -5.40 -25.54
CA HIS A 400 4.47 -6.73 -25.82
C HIS A 400 4.22 -7.49 -24.52
N PHE A 401 3.00 -7.98 -24.29
CA PHE A 401 2.64 -8.81 -23.16
C PHE A 401 2.90 -10.28 -23.42
N THR A 402 3.45 -10.96 -22.41
CA THR A 402 3.67 -12.41 -22.41
C THR A 402 3.23 -12.97 -21.05
N THR A 403 3.12 -14.29 -20.96
CA THR A 403 2.83 -14.97 -19.68
C THR A 403 4.02 -14.98 -18.72
N ASP A 404 5.22 -14.63 -19.19
CA ASP A 404 6.44 -14.61 -18.39
C ASP A 404 6.45 -13.37 -17.50
N LYS A 405 6.31 -13.58 -16.20
CA LYS A 405 6.32 -12.52 -15.20
C LYS A 405 7.75 -12.29 -14.68
N ARG A 406 8.19 -11.03 -14.72
CA ARG A 406 9.43 -10.60 -14.09
C ARG A 406 9.14 -10.14 -12.67
N VAL A 407 9.85 -10.68 -11.70
CA VAL A 407 9.79 -10.30 -10.29
C VAL A 407 11.22 -10.26 -9.78
N GLU A 408 11.74 -9.06 -9.54
CA GLU A 408 13.10 -8.92 -9.03
C GLU A 408 13.33 -7.59 -8.31
N ARG A 409 14.30 -7.56 -7.40
CA ARG A 409 14.85 -6.34 -6.84
C ARG A 409 16.02 -5.89 -7.71
N VAL A 410 16.06 -4.60 -8.04
CA VAL A 410 17.04 -4.06 -8.97
C VAL A 410 17.72 -2.81 -8.42
N THR A 411 18.98 -2.61 -8.86
CA THR A 411 19.71 -1.36 -8.72
C THR A 411 20.13 -0.89 -10.11
N ARG A 412 19.79 0.35 -10.45
CA ARG A 412 20.03 0.94 -11.76
C ARG A 412 20.94 2.16 -11.62
N ALA A 413 21.92 2.30 -12.50
CA ALA A 413 22.67 3.55 -12.63
C ALA A 413 21.73 4.65 -13.19
N ILE A 414 21.84 5.85 -12.66
CA ILE A 414 21.06 7.01 -13.10
C ILE A 414 21.89 7.82 -14.08
N ASP A 415 21.37 8.00 -15.30
CA ASP A 415 21.83 8.98 -16.29
C ASP A 415 20.67 9.94 -16.58
N GLY A 416 20.45 10.87 -15.67
CA GLY A 416 19.25 11.70 -15.58
C GLY A 416 18.88 12.40 -16.89
N ALA A 417 17.64 12.18 -17.34
CA ALA A 417 17.10 12.78 -18.55
C ALA A 417 15.59 13.04 -18.41
N GLY A 418 15.05 13.95 -19.21
CA GLY A 418 13.63 14.32 -19.17
C GLY A 418 13.22 14.82 -17.78
N PRO A 419 12.11 14.31 -17.21
CA PRO A 419 11.62 14.73 -15.89
C PRO A 419 12.59 14.57 -14.71
N ILE A 420 13.65 13.78 -14.89
CA ILE A 420 14.68 13.57 -13.86
C ILE A 420 16.07 14.06 -14.34
N ALA A 421 16.08 15.07 -15.21
CA ALA A 421 17.33 15.68 -15.70
C ALA A 421 18.18 16.18 -14.52
N GLY A 422 19.49 15.89 -14.56
CA GLY A 422 20.42 16.25 -13.50
C GLY A 422 20.52 15.23 -12.37
N ALA A 423 19.62 14.26 -12.25
CA ALA A 423 19.79 13.15 -11.31
C ALA A 423 20.97 12.26 -11.72
N SER A 424 21.73 11.77 -10.73
CA SER A 424 22.89 10.91 -10.93
C SER A 424 23.05 9.93 -9.77
N GLY A 425 23.98 8.97 -9.90
CA GLY A 425 24.22 7.93 -8.89
C GLY A 425 23.48 6.64 -9.20
N THR A 426 22.81 6.05 -8.22
CA THR A 426 22.07 4.79 -8.37
C THR A 426 20.66 4.91 -7.80
N ALA A 427 19.69 4.27 -8.49
CA ALA A 427 18.34 4.07 -7.99
C ALA A 427 18.15 2.59 -7.66
N THR A 428 17.60 2.32 -6.48
CA THR A 428 17.23 0.98 -6.04
C THR A 428 15.72 0.86 -5.96
N GLY A 429 15.18 -0.28 -6.39
CA GLY A 429 13.75 -0.53 -6.35
C GLY A 429 13.46 -1.98 -6.73
N TYR A 430 12.30 -2.21 -7.30
CA TYR A 430 11.87 -3.54 -7.71
C TYR A 430 11.05 -3.48 -9.00
N GLU A 431 10.99 -4.57 -9.73
CA GLU A 431 10.21 -4.74 -10.96
C GLU A 431 9.25 -5.91 -10.81
N ILE A 432 7.97 -5.69 -11.12
CA ILE A 432 6.90 -6.70 -11.15
C ILE A 432 6.05 -6.44 -12.39
N HIS A 433 6.34 -7.11 -13.50
CA HIS A 433 5.59 -6.90 -14.75
C HIS A 433 5.62 -8.10 -15.70
N MET A 434 4.67 -8.17 -16.63
CA MET A 434 4.59 -9.15 -17.70
C MET A 434 4.92 -8.54 -19.07
N GLY A 435 4.69 -7.24 -19.26
CA GLY A 435 5.00 -6.52 -20.49
C GLY A 435 6.50 -6.29 -20.66
N ARG A 436 6.94 -6.24 -21.92
CA ARG A 436 8.31 -5.87 -22.32
C ARG A 436 8.24 -4.73 -23.31
N SER A 437 8.83 -3.57 -22.95
CA SER A 437 8.79 -2.36 -23.78
C SER A 437 10.05 -2.23 -24.62
N THR A 438 9.87 -2.02 -25.92
CA THR A 438 10.93 -1.78 -26.90
C THR A 438 10.76 -0.41 -27.54
N ALA A 439 11.87 0.29 -27.78
CA ALA A 439 11.83 1.58 -28.46
C ALA A 439 11.49 1.41 -29.94
N THR A 440 10.57 2.23 -30.44
CA THR A 440 10.21 2.37 -31.85
C THR A 440 10.90 3.56 -32.49
N GLY A 441 11.44 4.46 -31.67
CA GLY A 441 12.14 5.67 -32.07
C GLY A 441 13.29 6.05 -31.13
N ALA A 442 13.79 7.27 -31.25
CA ALA A 442 14.87 7.77 -30.41
C ALA A 442 14.38 8.07 -29.00
N VAL A 443 14.97 7.42 -27.99
CA VAL A 443 14.72 7.66 -26.57
C VAL A 443 16.02 7.69 -25.78
N LYS A 444 16.05 8.45 -24.68
CA LYS A 444 17.07 8.33 -23.65
C LYS A 444 16.71 7.19 -22.70
N ARG A 445 17.69 6.62 -21.98
CA ARG A 445 17.54 5.49 -21.09
C ARG A 445 18.02 5.81 -19.67
N PRO A 446 17.37 6.75 -18.96
CA PRO A 446 17.94 7.32 -17.73
C PRO A 446 18.10 6.33 -16.58
N LEU A 447 17.40 5.19 -16.60
CA LEU A 447 17.47 4.13 -15.60
C LEU A 447 17.79 2.76 -16.27
N GLY A 448 18.59 2.81 -17.33
CA GLY A 448 18.97 1.61 -18.09
C GLY A 448 17.90 1.14 -19.08
N PRO A 449 18.03 -0.10 -19.60
CA PRO A 449 17.25 -0.58 -20.74
C PRO A 449 15.73 -0.64 -20.51
N GLU A 450 15.32 -0.81 -19.28
CA GLU A 450 13.91 -0.91 -18.87
C GLU A 450 13.28 0.47 -18.58
N SER A 451 13.85 1.55 -19.15
CA SER A 451 13.30 2.89 -19.10
C SER A 451 13.34 3.56 -20.47
N ALA A 452 12.50 4.55 -20.69
CA ALA A 452 12.52 5.40 -21.86
C ALA A 452 12.17 6.83 -21.46
N ALA A 453 12.90 7.83 -22.00
CA ALA A 453 12.59 9.22 -21.75
C ALA A 453 12.70 10.07 -23.03
N THR A 454 11.81 11.05 -23.13
CA THR A 454 11.88 12.23 -23.99
C THR A 454 12.18 13.45 -23.12
N ASP A 455 12.10 14.65 -23.64
CA ASP A 455 12.43 15.85 -22.88
C ASP A 455 11.47 16.10 -21.69
N ARG A 456 10.20 15.69 -21.79
CA ARG A 456 9.18 15.89 -20.74
C ARG A 456 8.55 14.60 -20.20
N VAL A 457 8.82 13.46 -20.78
CA VAL A 457 8.17 12.20 -20.41
C VAL A 457 9.23 11.18 -20.00
N LEU A 458 9.02 10.50 -18.87
CA LEU A 458 9.80 9.36 -18.41
C LEU A 458 8.88 8.17 -18.19
N GLY A 459 9.23 7.01 -18.70
CA GLY A 459 8.62 5.75 -18.36
C GLY A 459 9.65 4.76 -17.83
N THR A 460 9.28 3.99 -16.82
CA THR A 460 10.13 2.94 -16.22
C THR A 460 9.32 1.86 -15.56
N TYR A 461 9.88 0.63 -15.51
CA TYR A 461 9.33 -0.47 -14.72
C TYR A 461 9.73 -0.42 -13.25
N LEU A 462 10.65 0.49 -12.88
CA LEU A 462 11.17 0.59 -11.51
C LEU A 462 10.12 1.13 -10.55
N HIS A 463 9.55 0.27 -9.72
CA HIS A 463 8.80 0.66 -8.53
C HIS A 463 9.73 1.12 -7.40
N GLY A 464 9.24 2.01 -6.53
CA GLY A 464 10.07 2.67 -5.53
C GLY A 464 10.95 3.76 -6.14
N LEU A 465 10.64 4.24 -7.35
CA LEU A 465 11.40 5.28 -8.05
C LEU A 465 11.64 6.50 -7.16
N PHE A 466 10.58 7.02 -6.54
CA PHE A 466 10.63 8.21 -5.69
C PHE A 466 11.13 7.95 -4.27
N GLU A 467 11.42 6.71 -3.88
CA GLU A 467 12.16 6.40 -2.65
C GLU A 467 13.64 6.82 -2.77
N ASN A 468 14.14 7.08 -4.00
CA ASN A 468 15.49 7.51 -4.29
C ASN A 468 15.58 9.04 -4.31
N ASP A 469 16.22 9.63 -3.31
CA ASP A 469 16.26 11.09 -3.06
C ASP A 469 16.67 11.91 -4.29
N GLY A 470 17.72 11.48 -5.00
CA GLY A 470 18.21 12.22 -6.18
C GLY A 470 17.20 12.24 -7.33
N VAL A 471 16.45 11.16 -7.53
CA VAL A 471 15.40 11.07 -8.55
C VAL A 471 14.19 11.88 -8.13
N ARG A 472 13.76 11.72 -6.86
CA ARG A 472 12.62 12.46 -6.29
C ARG A 472 12.84 13.95 -6.36
N HIS A 473 14.00 14.43 -5.90
CA HIS A 473 14.38 15.84 -5.94
C HIS A 473 14.37 16.38 -7.38
N ALA A 474 14.98 15.67 -8.34
CA ALA A 474 15.02 16.13 -9.73
C ALA A 474 13.62 16.25 -10.35
N PHE A 475 12.73 15.29 -10.10
CA PHE A 475 11.34 15.35 -10.58
C PHE A 475 10.57 16.52 -9.96
N ILE A 476 10.71 16.75 -8.66
CA ILE A 476 10.06 17.85 -7.95
C ILE A 476 10.55 19.19 -8.50
N MET A 477 11.86 19.35 -8.70
CA MET A 477 12.41 20.57 -9.31
C MET A 477 11.86 20.80 -10.71
N ALA A 478 11.72 19.74 -11.53
CA ALA A 478 11.10 19.86 -12.84
C ALA A 478 9.63 20.32 -12.78
N ALA A 479 8.88 19.87 -11.76
CA ALA A 479 7.50 20.32 -11.54
C ALA A 479 7.44 21.80 -11.12
N PHE A 480 8.32 22.23 -10.21
CA PHE A 480 8.40 23.64 -9.81
C PHE A 480 8.82 24.55 -10.95
N ASP A 481 9.79 24.12 -11.78
CA ASP A 481 10.23 24.85 -12.97
C ASP A 481 9.10 25.00 -13.99
N ALA A 482 8.32 23.92 -14.24
CA ALA A 482 7.16 23.95 -15.13
C ALA A 482 6.07 24.90 -14.60
N ALA A 483 5.88 24.98 -13.29
CA ALA A 483 4.96 25.90 -12.62
C ALA A 483 5.47 27.37 -12.63
N GLY A 484 6.73 27.62 -12.98
CA GLY A 484 7.36 28.91 -12.81
C GLY A 484 7.48 29.36 -11.35
N ARG A 485 7.57 28.41 -10.41
CA ARG A 485 7.65 28.61 -8.96
C ARG A 485 9.01 28.16 -8.43
N GLN A 486 9.38 28.69 -7.26
CA GLN A 486 10.55 28.18 -6.55
C GLN A 486 10.10 27.12 -5.55
N SER A 487 10.86 26.01 -5.51
CA SER A 487 10.65 25.03 -4.43
C SER A 487 10.84 25.75 -3.09
N PRO A 488 9.93 25.57 -2.12
CA PRO A 488 10.16 26.04 -0.77
C PRO A 488 11.54 25.55 -0.38
N ALA A 489 12.44 26.46 0.05
CA ALA A 489 13.67 26.01 0.69
C ALA A 489 13.22 25.00 1.73
N ALA A 490 13.91 23.82 1.80
CA ALA A 490 13.68 22.91 2.90
C ALA A 490 13.70 23.78 4.14
N ALA A 491 12.55 24.19 4.63
CA ALA A 491 12.46 24.82 5.92
C ALA A 491 13.19 23.79 6.76
N GLU A 492 14.28 24.23 7.43
CA GLU A 492 14.76 23.45 8.56
C GLU A 492 13.47 23.18 9.32
N THR A 493 12.89 22.03 9.04
CA THR A 493 11.79 21.55 9.85
C THR A 493 12.46 21.48 11.20
N ASP A 494 12.24 22.52 12.01
CA ASP A 494 12.21 22.36 13.45
C ASP A 494 11.15 21.29 13.69
N GLY A 495 11.47 20.10 13.17
CA GLY A 495 10.74 18.88 13.42
C GLY A 495 10.96 18.63 14.89
N ASN A 496 10.02 19.15 15.68
CA ASN A 496 9.87 18.83 17.08
C ASN A 496 9.58 17.32 17.28
N ASP A 497 9.81 16.51 16.27
CA ASP A 497 9.66 15.06 16.23
C ASP A 497 11.00 14.31 16.26
N GLY A 498 12.11 15.00 16.61
CA GLY A 498 13.39 14.37 16.99
C GLY A 498 14.01 13.42 15.95
N GLY A 499 13.65 13.48 14.66
CA GLY A 499 14.20 12.61 13.62
C GLY A 499 13.69 11.15 13.70
N ARG A 500 12.60 10.87 14.42
CA ARG A 500 12.01 9.54 14.56
C ARG A 500 11.38 9.07 13.24
N SER A 501 11.68 7.85 12.82
CA SER A 501 11.04 7.23 11.66
C SER A 501 9.56 6.91 11.95
N SER A 502 8.75 6.70 10.90
CA SER A 502 7.36 6.21 11.04
C SER A 502 7.27 4.91 11.85
N TYR A 503 8.29 4.06 11.75
CA TYR A 503 8.38 2.83 12.54
C TYR A 503 8.61 3.11 14.04
N ASP A 504 9.45 4.10 14.35
CA ASP A 504 9.71 4.50 15.76
C ASP A 504 8.47 5.13 16.37
N ARG A 505 7.71 5.94 15.61
CA ARG A 505 6.43 6.49 16.05
C ARG A 505 5.41 5.40 16.33
N ALA A 506 5.28 4.40 15.43
CA ALA A 506 4.39 3.26 15.64
C ALA A 506 4.79 2.45 16.88
N ALA A 507 6.10 2.25 17.15
CA ALA A 507 6.58 1.56 18.33
C ALA A 507 6.24 2.32 19.62
N HIS A 508 6.42 3.66 19.63
CA HIS A 508 6.05 4.49 20.79
C HIS A 508 4.53 4.46 21.02
N LEU A 509 3.73 4.51 19.95
CA LEU A 509 2.28 4.42 20.06
C LEU A 509 1.85 3.13 20.79
N VAL A 510 2.50 2.00 20.49
CA VAL A 510 2.25 0.72 21.19
C VAL A 510 2.81 0.75 22.61
N ALA A 511 4.07 1.20 22.79
CA ALA A 511 4.74 1.18 24.10
C ALA A 511 4.06 2.05 25.15
N ASP A 512 3.52 3.20 24.73
CA ASP A 512 2.93 4.17 25.62
C ASP A 512 1.46 3.86 25.98
N HIS A 513 0.77 3.02 25.17
CA HIS A 513 -0.68 2.84 25.29
C HIS A 513 -1.16 1.39 25.38
N VAL A 514 -0.25 0.40 25.29
CA VAL A 514 -0.61 -1.03 25.38
C VAL A 514 0.20 -1.70 26.48
N ASP A 515 -0.49 -2.28 27.46
CA ASP A 515 0.13 -3.08 28.53
C ASP A 515 0.44 -4.49 28.00
N LEU A 516 1.67 -4.64 27.48
CA LEU A 516 2.13 -5.92 26.95
C LEU A 516 2.40 -6.96 28.06
N ALA A 517 2.67 -6.51 29.30
CA ALA A 517 2.87 -7.41 30.43
C ALA A 517 1.56 -8.11 30.82
N ALA A 518 0.42 -7.43 30.68
CA ALA A 518 -0.90 -8.01 30.95
C ALA A 518 -1.25 -9.20 30.05
N VAL A 519 -0.52 -9.36 28.94
CA VAL A 519 -0.69 -10.46 27.97
C VAL A 519 0.56 -11.34 27.86
N ASP A 520 1.42 -11.32 28.89
CA ASP A 520 2.69 -12.08 28.97
C ASP A 520 3.64 -11.84 27.77
N LEU A 521 3.61 -10.64 27.18
CA LEU A 521 4.50 -10.21 26.10
C LEU A 521 5.60 -9.25 26.58
N ASP A 522 5.90 -9.25 27.86
CA ASP A 522 7.00 -8.47 28.43
C ASP A 522 8.33 -9.23 28.25
N LEU A 523 8.78 -9.32 26.99
CA LEU A 523 10.00 -10.01 26.55
C LEU A 523 11.22 -9.07 26.61
#